data_93723781d682428adb1b2eef7dda9170
#
_entry.id   93723781d682428adb1b2eef7dda9170
#
_cell.length_a   1.000
_cell.length_b   1.000
_cell.length_c   1.000
_cell.angle_alpha   90.00
_cell.angle_beta   90.00
_cell.angle_gamma   90.00
#
_symmetry.space_group_name_H-M   'P 1'
#
loop_
_entity.id
_entity.type
_entity.pdbx_description
1 polymer ?
#
loop_
_entity_poly.entity_id
_entity_poly.type
_entity_poly.pdbx_seq_one_letter_code
_entity_poly.pdbx_strand_id
1 'polypeptide(L)'
;MIDCCHQHGVLPIVTLHHFTSPRWFSESGGLRRADAAALFAAYVEFVSEILHDVEWIVTINEPNIAALFAGMHDKPAEGEDPISVQMALAGGPDPELAPILAAMHHAARDVLRARTNAKIGWAPATQAFMPTEGNEAKWQEVFYAWEGVFFDATEGDDFIGIQSYTSQPVDANGPVPHPPHPDNTLTGWAYRPDALAINLRRVWELKGIPLLVTENGIATDDDNRRIAYVTGALSGLKSAVGDGVEVLGYCYWSLLDNYEWGSYGPTFGLISVDRAGDFTRTPKPSLAWLGEVAADNADHID
;
A
#
# COMPACT_ATOMS: atom_id res chain seq x y z
N MET A 1 -10.63 19.17 -4.86
CA MET A 1 -9.33 18.68 -4.33
C MET A 1 -8.27 18.68 -5.42
N ILE A 2 -8.48 18.04 -6.58
CA ILE A 2 -7.54 18.01 -7.72
C ILE A 2 -7.11 19.43 -8.11
N ASP A 3 -8.06 20.34 -8.38
CA ASP A 3 -7.76 21.74 -8.71
C ASP A 3 -6.92 22.45 -7.63
N CYS A 4 -7.19 22.13 -6.36
CA CYS A 4 -6.41 22.68 -5.24
C CYS A 4 -4.97 22.17 -5.23
N CYS A 5 -4.74 20.89 -5.56
CA CYS A 5 -3.39 20.36 -5.72
C CYS A 5 -2.64 21.12 -6.82
N HIS A 6 -3.24 21.28 -8.00
CA HIS A 6 -2.64 21.99 -9.14
C HIS A 6 -2.35 23.46 -8.80
N GLN A 7 -3.27 24.16 -8.12
CA GLN A 7 -3.06 25.54 -7.69
C GLN A 7 -1.86 25.71 -6.76
N HIS A 8 -1.47 24.65 -6.05
CA HIS A 8 -0.32 24.64 -5.14
C HIS A 8 0.91 23.92 -5.72
N GLY A 9 0.91 23.57 -7.01
CA GLY A 9 2.02 22.88 -7.65
C GLY A 9 2.21 21.43 -7.18
N VAL A 10 1.16 20.81 -6.65
CA VAL A 10 1.17 19.40 -6.19
C VAL A 10 0.54 18.52 -7.28
N LEU A 11 1.26 17.50 -7.71
CA LEU A 11 0.75 16.48 -8.64
C LEU A 11 -0.12 15.47 -7.88
N PRO A 12 -1.42 15.36 -8.18
CA PRO A 12 -2.28 14.36 -7.55
C PRO A 12 -2.01 12.97 -8.12
N ILE A 13 -1.87 11.98 -7.24
CA ILE A 13 -1.97 10.56 -7.56
C ILE A 13 -3.32 10.08 -7.02
N VAL A 14 -4.22 9.68 -7.90
CA VAL A 14 -5.59 9.33 -7.51
C VAL A 14 -5.76 7.83 -7.42
N THR A 15 -6.22 7.35 -6.27
CA THR A 15 -6.60 5.96 -6.05
C THR A 15 -8.13 5.80 -6.14
N LEU A 16 -8.62 4.91 -7.03
CA LEU A 16 -10.04 4.78 -7.31
C LEU A 16 -10.78 3.86 -6.32
N HIS A 17 -10.12 2.82 -5.84
CA HIS A 17 -10.66 1.92 -4.82
C HIS A 17 -9.65 1.72 -3.70
N HIS A 18 -10.06 2.04 -2.46
CA HIS A 18 -9.25 1.88 -1.26
C HIS A 18 -10.09 1.22 -0.16
N PHE A 19 -10.27 -0.12 -0.25
CA PHE A 19 -10.99 -1.04 0.64
C PHE A 19 -12.50 -0.84 0.74
N THR A 20 -12.97 0.40 0.68
CA THR A 20 -14.39 0.70 0.90
C THR A 20 -15.19 0.64 -0.39
N SER A 21 -16.36 0.04 -0.31
CA SER A 21 -17.31 -0.08 -1.42
C SER A 21 -18.69 0.44 -1.00
N PRO A 22 -19.55 0.85 -1.95
CA PRO A 22 -20.91 1.18 -1.63
C PRO A 22 -21.63 0.03 -0.94
N ARG A 23 -22.47 0.35 0.06
CA ARG A 23 -23.16 -0.64 0.88
C ARG A 23 -23.94 -1.66 0.04
N TRP A 24 -24.68 -1.18 -0.98
CA TRP A 24 -25.43 -2.04 -1.88
C TRP A 24 -24.55 -3.07 -2.60
N PHE A 25 -23.32 -2.70 -2.97
CA PHE A 25 -22.37 -3.61 -3.61
C PHE A 25 -21.95 -4.71 -2.63
N SER A 26 -21.53 -4.33 -1.42
CA SER A 26 -21.10 -5.27 -0.37
C SER A 26 -22.25 -6.23 0.01
N GLU A 27 -23.48 -5.71 0.22
CA GLU A 27 -24.66 -6.52 0.61
C GLU A 27 -25.15 -7.46 -0.51
N SER A 28 -24.82 -7.18 -1.78
CA SER A 28 -25.22 -7.99 -2.92
C SER A 28 -24.17 -9.01 -3.38
N GLY A 29 -23.15 -9.27 -2.55
CA GLY A 29 -22.09 -10.25 -2.83
C GLY A 29 -20.69 -9.65 -3.03
N GLY A 30 -20.56 -8.32 -3.06
CA GLY A 30 -19.27 -7.62 -3.09
C GLY A 30 -18.36 -8.06 -4.24
N LEU A 31 -17.10 -8.28 -3.94
CA LEU A 31 -16.09 -8.70 -4.93
C LEU A 31 -16.41 -10.05 -5.58
N ARG A 32 -17.20 -10.92 -4.95
CA ARG A 32 -17.57 -12.24 -5.51
C ARG A 32 -18.70 -12.19 -6.54
N ARG A 33 -19.23 -11.02 -6.84
CA ARG A 33 -20.25 -10.85 -7.88
C ARG A 33 -19.68 -11.18 -9.26
N ALA A 34 -20.45 -11.86 -10.08
CA ALA A 34 -20.06 -12.18 -11.47
C ALA A 34 -19.90 -10.92 -12.34
N ASP A 35 -20.55 -9.80 -11.97
CA ASP A 35 -20.50 -8.52 -12.67
C ASP A 35 -19.59 -7.48 -11.98
N ALA A 36 -18.77 -7.88 -11.00
CA ALA A 36 -17.92 -6.95 -10.22
C ALA A 36 -17.02 -6.08 -11.13
N ALA A 37 -16.37 -6.69 -12.12
CA ALA A 37 -15.51 -5.97 -13.07
C ALA A 37 -16.31 -4.95 -13.90
N ALA A 38 -17.50 -5.32 -14.37
CA ALA A 38 -18.35 -4.41 -15.16
C ALA A 38 -18.87 -3.24 -14.31
N LEU A 39 -19.23 -3.50 -13.05
CA LEU A 39 -19.68 -2.46 -12.12
C LEU A 39 -18.53 -1.51 -11.76
N PHE A 40 -17.32 -2.04 -11.56
CA PHE A 40 -16.14 -1.20 -11.31
C PHE A 40 -15.79 -0.36 -12.54
N ALA A 41 -15.83 -0.92 -13.74
CA ALA A 41 -15.65 -0.18 -14.98
C ALA A 41 -16.67 0.97 -15.14
N ALA A 42 -17.94 0.70 -14.85
CA ALA A 42 -18.99 1.74 -14.89
C ALA A 42 -18.75 2.86 -13.87
N TYR A 43 -18.28 2.52 -12.67
CA TYR A 43 -17.85 3.52 -11.67
C TYR A 43 -16.67 4.34 -12.20
N VAL A 44 -15.64 3.69 -12.75
CA VAL A 44 -14.45 4.36 -13.30
C VAL A 44 -14.83 5.26 -14.48
N GLU A 45 -15.75 4.83 -15.36
CA GLU A 45 -16.26 5.66 -16.44
C GLU A 45 -16.92 6.93 -15.89
N PHE A 46 -17.75 6.81 -14.87
CA PHE A 46 -18.40 7.95 -14.23
C PHE A 46 -17.39 8.92 -13.60
N VAL A 47 -16.42 8.42 -12.81
CA VAL A 47 -15.46 9.30 -12.15
C VAL A 47 -14.41 9.86 -13.12
N SER A 48 -14.22 9.26 -14.30
CA SER A 48 -13.27 9.78 -15.29
C SER A 48 -13.58 11.20 -15.75
N GLU A 49 -14.84 11.65 -15.61
CA GLU A 49 -15.26 13.01 -15.93
C GLU A 49 -14.52 14.08 -15.09
N ILE A 50 -14.04 13.72 -13.91
CA ILE A 50 -13.32 14.63 -13.00
C ILE A 50 -11.80 14.34 -12.96
N LEU A 51 -11.30 13.40 -13.74
CA LEU A 51 -9.89 12.95 -13.76
C LEU A 51 -9.10 13.44 -14.97
N HIS A 52 -9.65 14.34 -15.79
CA HIS A 52 -9.05 14.77 -17.06
C HIS A 52 -7.66 15.38 -16.93
N ASP A 53 -7.34 16.02 -15.79
CA ASP A 53 -6.04 16.65 -15.51
C ASP A 53 -5.18 15.85 -14.51
N VAL A 54 -5.53 14.58 -14.26
CA VAL A 54 -4.75 13.70 -13.38
C VAL A 54 -3.74 12.90 -14.21
N GLU A 55 -2.46 12.97 -13.82
CA GLU A 55 -1.39 12.29 -14.55
C GLU A 55 -1.16 10.84 -14.06
N TRP A 56 -1.51 10.53 -12.82
CA TRP A 56 -1.21 9.24 -12.19
C TRP A 56 -2.45 8.67 -11.50
N ILE A 57 -2.83 7.44 -11.85
CA ILE A 57 -4.01 6.79 -11.29
C ILE A 57 -3.66 5.38 -10.85
N VAL A 58 -3.96 5.08 -9.58
CA VAL A 58 -3.97 3.74 -9.00
C VAL A 58 -5.41 3.21 -9.07
N THR A 59 -5.63 2.10 -9.73
CA THR A 59 -6.98 1.54 -9.87
C THR A 59 -7.49 0.96 -8.56
N ILE A 60 -6.70 0.11 -7.92
CA ILE A 60 -7.04 -0.59 -6.67
C ILE A 60 -5.85 -0.56 -5.73
N ASN A 61 -6.09 -0.07 -4.51
CA ASN A 61 -5.15 -0.14 -3.41
C ASN A 61 -5.15 -1.52 -2.79
N GLU A 62 -3.97 -2.09 -2.55
CA GLU A 62 -3.73 -3.36 -1.86
C GLU A 62 -4.73 -4.47 -2.23
N PRO A 63 -4.80 -4.86 -3.52
CA PRO A 63 -5.75 -5.88 -3.95
C PRO A 63 -5.58 -7.21 -3.21
N ASN A 64 -4.37 -7.55 -2.81
CA ASN A 64 -4.07 -8.73 -2.00
C ASN A 64 -4.65 -8.63 -0.57
N ILE A 65 -4.61 -7.47 0.05
CA ILE A 65 -5.26 -7.25 1.35
C ILE A 65 -6.78 -7.20 1.20
N ALA A 66 -7.29 -6.61 0.11
CA ALA A 66 -8.72 -6.68 -0.20
C ALA A 66 -9.20 -8.14 -0.37
N ALA A 67 -8.42 -8.99 -1.03
CA ALA A 67 -8.70 -10.42 -1.15
C ALA A 67 -8.62 -11.15 0.19
N LEU A 68 -7.68 -10.77 1.06
CA LEU A 68 -7.55 -11.33 2.41
C LEU A 68 -8.82 -11.06 3.23
N PHE A 69 -9.27 -9.80 3.32
CA PHE A 69 -10.45 -9.43 4.13
C PHE A 69 -11.76 -9.95 3.57
N ALA A 70 -11.92 -9.98 2.25
CA ALA A 70 -13.12 -10.52 1.64
C ALA A 70 -13.22 -12.05 1.77
N GLY A 71 -12.08 -12.74 1.98
CA GLY A 71 -12.02 -14.17 2.31
C GLY A 71 -12.42 -14.48 3.75
N MET A 72 -12.35 -13.51 4.64
CA MET A 72 -12.74 -13.67 6.05
C MET A 72 -14.27 -13.56 6.19
N HIS A 73 -14.93 -14.67 6.46
CA HIS A 73 -16.39 -14.75 6.54
C HIS A 73 -17.02 -14.11 7.77
N ASP A 74 -16.23 -13.81 8.80
CA ASP A 74 -16.69 -13.16 10.03
C ASP A 74 -16.03 -11.79 10.17
N LYS A 75 -16.87 -10.74 10.20
CA LYS A 75 -16.39 -9.41 10.59
C LYS A 75 -15.80 -9.52 12.00
N PRO A 76 -14.62 -8.93 12.27
CA PRO A 76 -14.20 -8.74 13.65
C PRO A 76 -15.33 -8.04 14.39
N ALA A 77 -15.76 -8.56 15.55
CA ALA A 77 -16.75 -7.89 16.37
C ALA A 77 -16.21 -6.50 16.77
N GLU A 78 -17.09 -5.47 16.78
CA GLU A 78 -16.68 -4.14 17.26
C GLU A 78 -16.04 -4.28 18.64
N GLY A 79 -14.74 -3.95 18.74
CA GLY A 79 -13.97 -4.00 19.99
C GLY A 79 -12.99 -5.18 20.13
N GLU A 80 -12.85 -6.04 19.13
CA GLU A 80 -11.78 -7.05 19.13
C GLU A 80 -10.43 -6.46 18.71
N ASP A 81 -9.40 -6.84 19.48
CA ASP A 81 -8.01 -6.42 19.42
C ASP A 81 -7.39 -6.62 18.01
N PRO A 82 -6.46 -5.75 17.55
CA PRO A 82 -5.71 -5.87 16.29
C PRO A 82 -5.01 -7.22 16.02
N ILE A 83 -5.00 -8.12 16.97
CA ILE A 83 -4.60 -9.54 16.82
C ILE A 83 -5.29 -10.20 15.60
N SER A 84 -6.48 -9.75 15.26
CA SER A 84 -7.22 -10.26 14.12
C SER A 84 -6.51 -10.03 12.77
N VAL A 85 -5.82 -8.91 12.57
CA VAL A 85 -5.06 -8.65 11.34
C VAL A 85 -3.85 -9.59 11.26
N GLN A 86 -3.15 -9.81 12.35
CA GLN A 86 -1.98 -10.71 12.38
C GLN A 86 -2.37 -12.18 12.24
N MET A 87 -3.55 -12.59 12.75
CA MET A 87 -4.12 -13.92 12.53
C MET A 87 -4.69 -14.09 11.11
N ALA A 88 -5.27 -13.04 10.55
CA ALA A 88 -5.70 -13.02 9.16
C ALA A 88 -4.51 -13.20 8.21
N LEU A 89 -3.37 -12.61 8.53
CA LEU A 89 -2.13 -12.80 7.78
C LEU A 89 -1.67 -14.27 7.72
N ALA A 90 -2.07 -15.13 8.63
CA ALA A 90 -1.73 -16.56 8.58
C ALA A 90 -2.48 -17.33 7.49
N GLY A 91 -3.68 -16.86 7.06
CA GLY A 91 -4.52 -17.53 6.06
C GLY A 91 -4.20 -17.19 4.61
N GLY A 92 -3.54 -16.07 4.36
CA GLY A 92 -3.27 -15.57 2.99
C GLY A 92 -4.49 -14.99 2.27
N PRO A 93 -4.27 -14.28 1.15
CA PRO A 93 -5.33 -13.79 0.29
C PRO A 93 -6.16 -14.94 -0.28
N ASP A 94 -7.47 -14.70 -0.42
CA ASP A 94 -8.35 -15.68 -1.07
C ASP A 94 -7.97 -15.86 -2.55
N PRO A 95 -7.53 -17.05 -2.98
CA PRO A 95 -7.05 -17.27 -4.33
C PRO A 95 -8.17 -17.13 -5.39
N GLU A 96 -9.45 -17.25 -5.01
CA GLU A 96 -10.58 -17.05 -5.93
C GLU A 96 -10.80 -15.58 -6.27
N LEU A 97 -10.32 -14.65 -5.42
CA LEU A 97 -10.49 -13.21 -5.62
C LEU A 97 -9.38 -12.58 -6.46
N ALA A 98 -8.20 -13.17 -6.53
CA ALA A 98 -7.11 -12.63 -7.33
C ALA A 98 -7.49 -12.43 -8.81
N PRO A 99 -8.08 -13.41 -9.52
CA PRO A 99 -8.51 -13.20 -10.91
C PRO A 99 -9.66 -12.20 -11.06
N ILE A 100 -10.53 -12.08 -10.06
CA ILE A 100 -11.63 -11.11 -10.09
C ILE A 100 -11.09 -9.69 -9.96
N LEU A 101 -10.18 -9.45 -9.00
CA LEU A 101 -9.53 -8.16 -8.79
C LEU A 101 -8.66 -7.77 -10.00
N ALA A 102 -7.96 -8.73 -10.61
CA ALA A 102 -7.24 -8.53 -11.85
C ALA A 102 -8.20 -8.11 -12.99
N ALA A 103 -9.34 -8.75 -13.13
CA ALA A 103 -10.34 -8.38 -14.12
C ALA A 103 -10.93 -6.98 -13.87
N MET A 104 -11.17 -6.62 -12.60
CA MET A 104 -11.59 -5.27 -12.21
C MET A 104 -10.54 -4.22 -12.57
N HIS A 105 -9.26 -4.48 -12.24
CA HIS A 105 -8.13 -3.62 -12.59
C HIS A 105 -8.02 -3.41 -14.11
N HIS A 106 -8.03 -4.49 -14.89
CA HIS A 106 -7.92 -4.42 -16.35
C HIS A 106 -9.10 -3.65 -16.98
N ALA A 107 -10.34 -3.92 -16.53
CA ALA A 107 -11.51 -3.20 -17.01
C ALA A 107 -11.45 -1.69 -16.69
N ALA A 108 -10.99 -1.34 -15.48
CA ALA A 108 -10.75 0.05 -15.08
C ALA A 108 -9.66 0.71 -15.96
N ARG A 109 -8.54 0.02 -16.19
CA ARG A 109 -7.44 0.49 -17.04
C ARG A 109 -7.90 0.77 -18.46
N ASP A 110 -8.70 -0.11 -19.03
CA ASP A 110 -9.22 0.07 -20.40
C ASP A 110 -10.11 1.31 -20.51
N VAL A 111 -10.99 1.53 -19.54
CA VAL A 111 -11.82 2.75 -19.45
C VAL A 111 -10.95 4.00 -19.31
N LEU A 112 -9.99 3.99 -18.39
CA LEU A 112 -9.12 5.15 -18.16
C LEU A 112 -8.28 5.50 -19.39
N ARG A 113 -7.76 4.52 -20.10
CA ARG A 113 -7.00 4.73 -21.35
C ARG A 113 -7.85 5.34 -22.48
N ALA A 114 -9.13 5.03 -22.49
CA ALA A 114 -10.06 5.62 -23.46
C ALA A 114 -10.49 7.04 -23.08
N ARG A 115 -10.36 7.45 -21.82
CA ARG A 115 -10.93 8.69 -21.27
C ARG A 115 -9.89 9.70 -20.80
N THR A 116 -8.65 9.27 -20.50
CA THR A 116 -7.60 10.09 -19.92
C THR A 116 -6.26 9.84 -20.60
N ASN A 117 -5.27 10.70 -20.32
CA ASN A 117 -3.87 10.49 -20.68
C ASN A 117 -3.04 10.05 -19.47
N ALA A 118 -3.67 9.63 -18.37
CA ALA A 118 -2.99 9.27 -17.16
C ALA A 118 -2.12 8.01 -17.30
N LYS A 119 -1.06 7.95 -16.53
CA LYS A 119 -0.32 6.73 -16.23
C LYS A 119 -1.12 5.90 -15.27
N ILE A 120 -1.27 4.62 -15.56
CA ILE A 120 -2.17 3.73 -14.81
C ILE A 120 -1.40 2.53 -14.27
N GLY A 121 -1.66 2.21 -13.02
CA GLY A 121 -1.17 1.02 -12.34
C GLY A 121 -2.09 0.61 -11.20
N TRP A 122 -1.72 -0.41 -10.46
CA TRP A 122 -2.30 -0.72 -9.16
C TRP A 122 -1.22 -0.93 -8.11
N ALA A 123 -1.58 -1.01 -6.83
CA ALA A 123 -0.63 -0.97 -5.74
C ALA A 123 -0.81 -2.15 -4.78
N PRO A 124 -0.23 -3.34 -5.06
CA PRO A 124 -0.20 -4.44 -4.11
C PRO A 124 0.60 -4.11 -2.84
N ALA A 125 0.12 -4.58 -1.68
CA ALA A 125 0.91 -4.56 -0.46
C ALA A 125 2.08 -5.55 -0.57
N THR A 126 3.26 -5.14 -0.11
CA THR A 126 4.47 -5.96 -0.13
C THR A 126 5.01 -6.20 1.28
N GLN A 127 5.20 -7.46 1.65
CA GLN A 127 5.58 -7.85 3.02
C GLN A 127 7.08 -8.10 3.19
N ALA A 128 7.89 -7.93 2.15
CA ALA A 128 9.29 -8.31 2.15
C ALA A 128 9.52 -9.69 2.80
N PHE A 129 8.76 -10.69 2.36
CA PHE A 129 8.91 -12.07 2.83
C PHE A 129 10.34 -12.58 2.65
N MET A 130 10.90 -13.18 3.70
CA MET A 130 12.27 -13.70 3.73
C MET A 130 12.25 -15.17 4.18
N PRO A 131 12.86 -16.11 3.42
CA PRO A 131 12.93 -17.49 3.87
C PRO A 131 13.79 -17.61 5.12
N THR A 132 13.35 -18.44 6.06
CA THR A 132 14.26 -18.99 7.06
C THR A 132 15.08 -20.11 6.41
N GLU A 133 16.21 -20.46 7.00
CA GLU A 133 17.15 -21.45 6.43
C GLU A 133 16.44 -22.74 6.04
N GLY A 134 16.61 -23.17 4.77
CA GLY A 134 16.01 -24.40 4.22
C GLY A 134 14.54 -24.29 3.83
N ASN A 135 13.93 -23.11 3.89
CA ASN A 135 12.52 -22.89 3.57
C ASN A 135 12.29 -22.04 2.31
N GLU A 136 13.26 -22.01 1.40
CA GLU A 136 13.22 -21.21 0.16
C GLU A 136 12.03 -21.61 -0.74
N ALA A 137 11.73 -22.92 -0.84
CA ALA A 137 10.58 -23.40 -1.62
C ALA A 137 9.25 -22.94 -1.02
N LYS A 138 9.12 -23.00 0.32
CA LYS A 138 7.92 -22.51 1.01
C LYS A 138 7.78 -21.00 0.89
N TRP A 139 8.88 -20.27 0.96
CA TRP A 139 8.88 -18.83 0.71
C TRP A 139 8.38 -18.49 -0.70
N GLN A 140 8.80 -19.24 -1.73
CA GLN A 140 8.31 -19.00 -3.10
C GLN A 140 6.80 -19.21 -3.22
N GLU A 141 6.25 -20.28 -2.59
CA GLU A 141 4.81 -20.51 -2.53
C GLU A 141 4.06 -19.34 -1.86
N VAL A 142 4.55 -18.92 -0.69
CA VAL A 142 3.95 -17.82 0.07
C VAL A 142 4.03 -16.51 -0.71
N PHE A 143 5.22 -16.17 -1.22
CA PHE A 143 5.40 -14.97 -2.02
C PHE A 143 4.45 -14.93 -3.22
N TYR A 144 4.35 -16.04 -3.97
CA TYR A 144 3.49 -16.07 -5.13
C TYR A 144 2.01 -15.92 -4.75
N ALA A 145 1.55 -16.64 -3.73
CA ALA A 145 0.15 -16.56 -3.27
C ALA A 145 -0.23 -15.19 -2.71
N TRP A 146 0.69 -14.51 -2.04
CA TRP A 146 0.45 -13.22 -1.40
C TRP A 146 0.64 -12.02 -2.33
N GLU A 147 1.62 -12.08 -3.20
CA GLU A 147 2.08 -10.93 -4.00
C GLU A 147 2.19 -11.27 -5.49
N GLY A 148 2.84 -12.39 -5.82
CA GLY A 148 3.19 -12.74 -7.19
C GLY A 148 2.01 -12.80 -8.14
N VAL A 149 0.91 -13.44 -7.73
CA VAL A 149 -0.32 -13.54 -8.54
C VAL A 149 -0.93 -12.17 -8.88
N PHE A 150 -0.76 -11.18 -8.00
CA PHE A 150 -1.21 -9.82 -8.23
C PHE A 150 -0.22 -9.05 -9.13
N PHE A 151 1.08 -9.31 -9.02
CA PHE A 151 2.06 -8.78 -9.96
C PHE A 151 1.89 -9.34 -11.37
N ASP A 152 1.36 -10.55 -11.55
CA ASP A 152 1.06 -11.06 -12.89
C ASP A 152 0.00 -10.24 -13.64
N ALA A 153 -0.90 -9.59 -12.90
CA ALA A 153 -1.91 -8.72 -13.49
C ALA A 153 -1.39 -7.34 -13.94
N THR A 154 -0.13 -6.99 -13.63
CA THR A 154 0.46 -5.69 -14.01
C THR A 154 0.95 -5.62 -15.45
N GLU A 155 0.84 -6.70 -16.22
CA GLU A 155 1.25 -6.68 -17.63
C GLU A 155 0.48 -5.60 -18.40
N GLY A 156 1.26 -4.69 -19.00
CA GLY A 156 0.73 -3.55 -19.71
C GLY A 156 0.40 -2.33 -18.84
N ASP A 157 0.70 -2.32 -17.57
CA ASP A 157 0.63 -1.13 -16.72
C ASP A 157 1.77 -0.17 -17.01
N ASP A 158 1.56 1.10 -16.69
CA ASP A 158 2.58 2.15 -16.83
C ASP A 158 3.52 2.19 -15.62
N PHE A 159 3.08 1.71 -14.47
CA PHE A 159 3.87 1.59 -13.24
C PHE A 159 3.25 0.55 -12.30
N ILE A 160 4.04 0.10 -11.32
CA ILE A 160 3.55 -0.72 -10.19
C ILE A 160 3.69 0.10 -8.91
N GLY A 161 2.59 0.23 -8.16
CA GLY A 161 2.61 0.81 -6.83
C GLY A 161 3.24 -0.16 -5.83
N ILE A 162 4.16 0.34 -4.99
CA ILE A 162 4.81 -0.42 -3.92
C ILE A 162 4.37 0.14 -2.58
N GLN A 163 3.84 -0.73 -1.72
CA GLN A 163 3.44 -0.41 -0.36
C GLN A 163 4.19 -1.33 0.58
N SER A 164 5.11 -0.76 1.37
CA SER A 164 6.06 -1.54 2.16
C SER A 164 6.30 -0.92 3.53
N TYR A 165 6.10 -1.70 4.59
CA TYR A 165 6.22 -1.22 5.98
C TYR A 165 7.15 -2.07 6.84
N THR A 166 7.25 -3.37 6.56
CA THR A 166 8.00 -4.33 7.36
C THR A 166 8.44 -5.51 6.52
N SER A 167 9.18 -6.44 7.11
CA SER A 167 9.49 -7.73 6.49
C SER A 167 8.96 -8.86 7.37
N GLN A 168 8.63 -9.99 6.77
CA GLN A 168 8.11 -11.14 7.49
C GLN A 168 8.88 -12.40 7.15
N PRO A 169 9.42 -13.13 8.15
CA PRO A 169 10.05 -14.43 7.94
C PRO A 169 9.03 -15.46 7.45
N VAL A 170 9.50 -16.43 6.66
CA VAL A 170 8.71 -17.59 6.24
C VAL A 170 9.44 -18.87 6.65
N ASP A 171 8.79 -19.68 7.46
CA ASP A 171 9.26 -21.02 7.84
C ASP A 171 8.52 -22.14 7.07
N ALA A 172 8.68 -23.38 7.50
CA ALA A 172 8.03 -24.53 6.89
C ALA A 172 6.48 -24.48 6.95
N ASN A 173 5.90 -23.69 7.86
CA ASN A 173 4.47 -23.54 8.05
C ASN A 173 3.87 -22.33 7.35
N GLY A 174 4.72 -21.41 6.86
CA GLY A 174 4.30 -20.18 6.20
C GLY A 174 4.84 -18.90 6.89
N PRO A 175 4.13 -17.75 6.76
CA PRO A 175 4.55 -16.50 7.37
C PRO A 175 4.61 -16.62 8.89
N VAL A 176 5.75 -16.19 9.48
CA VAL A 176 5.96 -16.23 10.93
C VAL A 176 5.50 -14.90 11.53
N PRO A 177 4.51 -14.89 12.44
CA PRO A 177 4.09 -13.67 13.13
C PRO A 177 5.25 -13.00 13.86
N HIS A 178 5.27 -11.67 13.90
CA HIS A 178 6.25 -10.94 14.69
C HIS A 178 6.01 -11.20 16.19
N PRO A 179 7.00 -11.72 16.92
CA PRO A 179 6.85 -11.88 18.35
C PRO A 179 6.78 -10.50 19.03
N PRO A 180 6.09 -10.36 20.17
CA PRO A 180 6.11 -9.12 20.94
C PRO A 180 7.55 -8.72 21.25
N HIS A 181 7.93 -7.50 20.87
CA HIS A 181 9.26 -6.94 21.10
C HIS A 181 9.16 -5.45 21.40
N PRO A 182 9.97 -4.89 22.33
CA PRO A 182 9.94 -3.46 22.63
C PRO A 182 10.18 -2.54 21.44
N ASP A 183 10.93 -3.02 20.45
CA ASP A 183 11.21 -2.26 19.22
C ASP A 183 10.14 -2.42 18.12
N ASN A 184 9.09 -3.21 18.36
CA ASN A 184 8.01 -3.27 17.40
C ASN A 184 7.30 -1.90 17.27
N THR A 185 6.68 -1.67 16.14
CA THR A 185 5.85 -0.49 15.87
C THR A 185 4.54 -0.56 16.67
N LEU A 186 3.74 0.50 16.68
CA LEU A 186 2.43 0.49 17.34
C LEU A 186 1.44 -0.49 16.70
N THR A 187 1.70 -0.95 15.47
CA THR A 187 0.95 -2.04 14.82
C THR A 187 1.45 -3.44 15.22
N GLY A 188 2.49 -3.54 16.05
CA GLY A 188 3.13 -4.80 16.42
C GLY A 188 4.13 -5.34 15.38
N TRP A 189 4.37 -4.63 14.29
CA TRP A 189 5.31 -5.05 13.24
C TRP A 189 6.76 -4.79 13.62
N ALA A 190 7.68 -5.59 13.09
CA ALA A 190 9.10 -5.36 13.28
C ALA A 190 9.54 -4.02 12.64
N TYR A 191 10.48 -3.32 13.29
CA TYR A 191 11.12 -2.12 12.77
C TYR A 191 12.09 -2.49 11.64
N ARG A 192 11.68 -2.32 10.38
CA ARG A 192 12.43 -2.77 9.19
C ARG A 192 12.41 -1.73 8.06
N PRO A 193 13.15 -0.62 8.21
CA PRO A 193 13.26 0.39 7.13
C PRO A 193 13.87 -0.16 5.85
N ASP A 194 14.69 -1.21 5.91
CA ASP A 194 15.29 -1.91 4.78
C ASP A 194 14.28 -2.73 3.93
N ALA A 195 13.09 -3.01 4.46
CA ALA A 195 12.06 -3.77 3.75
C ALA A 195 11.68 -3.11 2.40
N LEU A 196 11.66 -1.78 2.35
CA LEU A 196 11.35 -1.05 1.12
C LEU A 196 12.35 -1.40 0.00
N ALA A 197 13.64 -1.33 0.27
CA ALA A 197 14.69 -1.64 -0.71
C ALA A 197 14.65 -3.10 -1.19
N ILE A 198 14.33 -4.04 -0.28
CA ILE A 198 14.15 -5.46 -0.61
C ILE A 198 13.01 -5.62 -1.62
N ASN A 199 11.85 -4.99 -1.36
CA ASN A 199 10.69 -5.08 -2.24
C ASN A 199 10.93 -4.39 -3.58
N LEU A 200 11.53 -3.21 -3.60
CA LEU A 200 11.86 -2.50 -4.83
C LEU A 200 12.73 -3.35 -5.77
N ARG A 201 13.82 -3.93 -5.26
CA ARG A 201 14.69 -4.79 -6.06
C ARG A 201 13.98 -6.03 -6.56
N ARG A 202 13.21 -6.69 -5.68
CA ARG A 202 12.47 -7.92 -6.01
C ARG A 202 11.44 -7.68 -7.11
N VAL A 203 10.62 -6.66 -6.98
CA VAL A 203 9.55 -6.39 -7.95
C VAL A 203 10.15 -5.90 -9.28
N TRP A 204 11.20 -5.10 -9.24
CA TRP A 204 11.92 -4.69 -10.43
C TRP A 204 12.54 -5.88 -11.19
N GLU A 205 13.22 -6.77 -10.48
CA GLU A 205 13.77 -8.01 -11.08
C GLU A 205 12.68 -8.89 -11.69
N LEU A 206 11.51 -8.95 -11.04
CA LEU A 206 10.39 -9.78 -11.48
C LEU A 206 9.68 -9.22 -12.70
N LYS A 207 9.51 -7.89 -12.80
CA LYS A 207 8.60 -7.26 -13.79
C LYS A 207 9.28 -6.29 -14.75
N GLY A 208 10.32 -5.57 -14.35
CA GLY A 208 10.97 -4.55 -15.18
C GLY A 208 10.03 -3.40 -15.57
N ILE A 209 8.98 -3.16 -14.79
CA ILE A 209 8.04 -2.05 -14.95
C ILE A 209 8.41 -0.98 -13.92
N PRO A 210 8.41 0.34 -14.27
CA PRO A 210 8.71 1.40 -13.32
C PRO A 210 7.91 1.30 -12.03
N LEU A 211 8.54 1.60 -10.89
CA LEU A 211 7.95 1.47 -9.57
C LEU A 211 7.62 2.84 -8.97
N LEU A 212 6.46 2.97 -8.34
CA LEU A 212 6.09 4.14 -7.55
C LEU A 212 5.85 3.68 -6.11
N VAL A 213 6.61 4.21 -5.15
CA VAL A 213 6.31 3.96 -3.74
C VAL A 213 5.04 4.73 -3.38
N THR A 214 3.92 4.03 -3.38
CA THR A 214 2.61 4.61 -3.09
C THR A 214 2.34 4.70 -1.60
N GLU A 215 2.99 3.83 -0.79
CA GLU A 215 2.93 3.91 0.66
C GLU A 215 4.22 3.36 1.30
N ASN A 216 4.75 4.12 2.26
CA ASN A 216 5.77 3.69 3.20
C ASN A 216 5.70 4.58 4.44
N GLY A 217 5.92 4.04 5.62
CA GLY A 217 5.86 4.78 6.87
C GLY A 217 5.93 3.87 8.09
N ILE A 218 5.73 4.43 9.26
CA ILE A 218 5.78 3.74 10.54
C ILE A 218 4.72 4.25 11.50
N ALA A 219 4.04 3.34 12.18
CA ALA A 219 3.19 3.66 13.33
C ALA A 219 4.05 3.83 14.58
N THR A 220 4.18 5.06 15.06
CA THR A 220 4.96 5.39 16.25
C THR A 220 4.49 6.71 16.85
N ASP A 221 4.52 6.84 18.18
CA ASP A 221 4.32 8.07 18.94
C ASP A 221 5.62 8.89 19.10
N ASP A 222 6.78 8.29 18.80
CA ASP A 222 8.07 8.98 18.77
C ASP A 222 8.39 9.49 17.36
N ASP A 223 8.32 10.79 17.16
CA ASP A 223 8.56 11.41 15.87
C ASP A 223 10.02 11.37 15.40
N ASN A 224 11.00 11.30 16.33
CA ASN A 224 12.41 11.07 15.96
C ASN A 224 12.60 9.66 15.39
N ARG A 225 11.89 8.67 15.94
CA ARG A 225 11.88 7.31 15.41
C ARG A 225 11.25 7.24 14.03
N ARG A 226 10.22 8.07 13.77
CA ARG A 226 9.62 8.23 12.44
C ARG A 226 10.63 8.74 11.43
N ILE A 227 11.34 9.84 11.77
CA ILE A 227 12.41 10.40 10.93
C ILE A 227 13.48 9.35 10.65
N ALA A 228 13.96 8.64 11.69
CA ALA A 228 14.98 7.60 11.54
C ALA A 228 14.54 6.46 10.64
N TYR A 229 13.27 6.01 10.75
CA TYR A 229 12.72 4.98 9.87
C TYR A 229 12.69 5.43 8.41
N VAL A 230 12.15 6.62 8.15
CA VAL A 230 12.03 7.14 6.79
C VAL A 230 13.41 7.43 6.18
N THR A 231 14.37 7.94 6.97
CA THR A 231 15.77 8.10 6.52
C THR A 231 16.33 6.77 6.04
N GLY A 232 16.20 5.70 6.83
CA GLY A 232 16.67 4.38 6.45
C GLY A 232 15.96 3.80 5.21
N ALA A 233 14.66 4.03 5.08
CA ALA A 233 13.88 3.60 3.92
C ALA A 233 14.31 4.35 2.64
N LEU A 234 14.51 5.66 2.72
CA LEU A 234 14.97 6.48 1.58
C LEU A 234 16.42 6.20 1.19
N SER A 235 17.31 5.96 2.17
CA SER A 235 18.68 5.49 1.90
C SER A 235 18.66 4.16 1.12
N GLY A 236 17.83 3.21 1.57
CA GLY A 236 17.62 1.95 0.86
C GLY A 236 17.04 2.12 -0.55
N LEU A 237 16.09 3.05 -0.73
CA LEU A 237 15.53 3.40 -2.04
C LEU A 237 16.61 3.98 -2.96
N LYS A 238 17.41 4.96 -2.49
CA LYS A 238 18.55 5.51 -3.26
C LYS A 238 19.53 4.43 -3.70
N SER A 239 19.85 3.50 -2.78
CA SER A 239 20.68 2.35 -3.12
C SER A 239 20.05 1.48 -4.21
N ALA A 240 18.75 1.20 -4.15
CA ALA A 240 18.06 0.44 -5.20
C ALA A 240 18.09 1.16 -6.55
N VAL A 241 17.88 2.48 -6.57
CA VAL A 241 18.03 3.30 -7.79
C VAL A 241 19.46 3.23 -8.32
N GLY A 242 20.47 3.29 -7.44
CA GLY A 242 21.87 3.09 -7.81
C GLY A 242 22.19 1.72 -8.43
N ASP A 243 21.43 0.69 -8.07
CA ASP A 243 21.48 -0.65 -8.65
C ASP A 243 20.68 -0.78 -9.97
N GLY A 244 20.06 0.30 -10.45
CA GLY A 244 19.34 0.34 -11.72
C GLY A 244 17.82 0.11 -11.61
N VAL A 245 17.24 0.11 -10.41
CA VAL A 245 15.78 0.07 -10.23
C VAL A 245 15.19 1.41 -10.65
N GLU A 246 14.22 1.40 -11.54
CA GLU A 246 13.49 2.62 -11.93
C GLU A 246 12.39 2.93 -10.92
N VAL A 247 12.63 3.94 -10.08
CA VAL A 247 11.69 4.43 -9.07
C VAL A 247 11.22 5.83 -9.45
N LEU A 248 9.92 6.00 -9.64
CA LEU A 248 9.29 7.24 -10.12
C LEU A 248 9.09 8.26 -9.01
N GLY A 249 8.95 7.83 -7.77
CA GLY A 249 8.70 8.70 -6.64
C GLY A 249 8.39 7.93 -5.36
N TYR A 250 8.17 8.71 -4.29
CA TYR A 250 7.92 8.21 -2.94
C TYR A 250 6.76 8.97 -2.28
N CYS A 251 5.76 8.24 -1.80
CA CYS A 251 4.68 8.76 -0.98
C CYS A 251 4.76 8.17 0.42
N TYR A 252 4.71 9.08 1.41
CA TYR A 252 4.67 8.71 2.82
C TYR A 252 3.24 8.38 3.29
N TRP A 253 3.05 7.29 4.03
CA TRP A 253 1.80 7.00 4.73
C TRP A 253 1.93 7.38 6.21
N SER A 254 1.21 8.39 6.70
CA SER A 254 0.17 9.20 6.05
C SER A 254 0.32 10.68 6.43
N LEU A 255 -0.41 11.57 5.80
CA LEU A 255 -0.36 13.00 6.15
C LEU A 255 -0.96 13.26 7.54
N LEU A 256 -2.11 12.67 7.84
CA LEU A 256 -2.84 12.86 9.11
C LEU A 256 -2.87 11.54 9.88
N ASP A 257 -2.80 11.62 11.22
CA ASP A 257 -3.20 10.48 12.04
C ASP A 257 -4.67 10.13 11.72
N ASN A 258 -4.94 8.90 11.36
CA ASN A 258 -6.23 8.44 10.86
C ASN A 258 -6.71 7.17 11.58
N TYR A 259 -7.81 6.58 11.09
CA TYR A 259 -8.33 5.31 11.56
C TYR A 259 -7.63 4.17 10.85
N GLU A 260 -6.87 3.37 11.62
CA GLU A 260 -6.05 2.28 11.09
C GLU A 260 -6.61 0.93 11.57
N TRP A 261 -7.14 0.14 10.65
CA TRP A 261 -7.54 -1.25 10.88
C TRP A 261 -8.39 -1.52 12.13
N GLY A 262 -9.36 -0.68 12.39
CA GLY A 262 -10.28 -0.84 13.53
C GLY A 262 -9.92 0.01 14.76
N SER A 263 -8.83 0.78 14.72
CA SER A 263 -8.35 1.57 15.85
C SER A 263 -7.82 2.94 15.43
N TYR A 264 -7.79 3.87 16.38
CA TYR A 264 -7.04 5.13 16.27
C TYR A 264 -5.69 5.07 17.01
N GLY A 265 -5.30 3.90 17.53
CA GLY A 265 -4.07 3.71 18.29
C GLY A 265 -2.79 3.87 17.47
N PRO A 266 -2.68 3.22 16.30
CA PRO A 266 -1.51 3.41 15.43
C PRO A 266 -1.47 4.82 14.85
N THR A 267 -0.37 5.55 15.10
CA THR A 267 -0.18 6.93 14.63
C THR A 267 0.87 6.96 13.52
N PHE A 268 0.43 6.99 12.27
CA PHE A 268 1.30 7.11 11.09
C PHE A 268 1.51 8.57 10.66
N GLY A 269 0.60 9.46 11.01
CA GLY A 269 0.54 10.81 10.47
C GLY A 269 1.79 11.66 10.69
N LEU A 270 2.11 12.50 9.70
CA LEU A 270 3.04 13.63 9.84
C LEU A 270 2.40 14.81 10.60
N ILE A 271 1.07 14.76 10.74
CA ILE A 271 0.25 15.74 11.45
C ILE A 271 -0.61 14.96 12.46
N SER A 272 -0.51 15.31 13.73
CA SER A 272 -1.40 14.73 14.75
C SER A 272 -2.79 15.37 14.70
N VAL A 273 -3.81 14.60 15.13
CA VAL A 273 -5.21 15.04 15.17
C VAL A 273 -5.75 14.86 16.59
N ASP A 274 -6.16 15.94 17.23
CA ASP A 274 -6.84 15.88 18.53
C ASP A 274 -8.27 15.36 18.38
N ARG A 275 -8.45 14.07 18.53
CA ARG A 275 -9.75 13.40 18.40
C ARG A 275 -10.63 13.50 19.62
N ALA A 276 -10.04 13.74 20.78
CA ALA A 276 -10.76 13.90 22.05
C ALA A 276 -11.32 15.32 22.21
N GLY A 277 -10.77 16.28 21.45
CA GLY A 277 -11.16 17.69 21.48
C GLY A 277 -11.92 18.11 20.21
N ASP A 278 -11.35 19.06 19.49
CA ASP A 278 -11.97 19.77 18.36
C ASP A 278 -11.40 19.35 16.98
N PHE A 279 -10.68 18.25 16.90
CA PHE A 279 -9.97 17.80 15.71
C PHE A 279 -8.86 18.75 15.24
N THR A 280 -8.31 19.56 16.13
CA THR A 280 -7.15 20.40 15.84
C THR A 280 -6.02 19.55 15.27
N ARG A 281 -5.41 20.08 14.21
CA ARG A 281 -4.31 19.44 13.47
C ARG A 281 -3.01 20.11 13.83
N THR A 282 -2.05 19.33 14.35
CA THR A 282 -0.73 19.85 14.75
C THR A 282 0.37 19.18 13.94
N PRO A 283 1.10 19.90 13.08
CA PRO A 283 2.24 19.37 12.37
C PRO A 283 3.30 18.82 13.32
N LYS A 284 3.82 17.64 13.01
CA LYS A 284 4.97 17.07 13.71
C LYS A 284 6.28 17.53 13.06
N PRO A 285 7.44 17.50 13.74
CA PRO A 285 8.74 17.84 13.15
C PRO A 285 9.05 17.07 11.86
N SER A 286 8.63 15.81 11.77
CA SER A 286 8.80 14.97 10.58
C SER A 286 8.14 15.54 9.32
N LEU A 287 7.08 16.37 9.43
CA LEU A 287 6.47 17.00 8.27
C LEU A 287 7.42 18.01 7.61
N ALA A 288 8.03 18.89 8.41
CA ALA A 288 8.97 19.88 7.91
C ALA A 288 10.23 19.20 7.35
N TRP A 289 10.77 18.22 8.10
CA TRP A 289 11.92 17.44 7.68
C TRP A 289 11.67 16.73 6.33
N LEU A 290 10.54 16.05 6.16
CA LEU A 290 10.22 15.38 4.89
C LEU A 290 10.02 16.37 3.74
N GLY A 291 9.50 17.58 4.04
CA GLY A 291 9.41 18.66 3.07
C GLY A 291 10.78 19.13 2.58
N GLU A 292 11.79 19.22 3.47
CA GLU A 292 13.17 19.52 3.11
C GLU A 292 13.79 18.41 2.25
N VAL A 293 13.59 17.14 2.64
CA VAL A 293 14.02 15.97 1.86
C VAL A 293 13.43 15.98 0.46
N ALA A 294 12.14 16.31 0.33
CA ALA A 294 11.47 16.35 -0.97
C ALA A 294 11.97 17.52 -1.84
N ALA A 295 12.33 18.65 -1.23
CA ALA A 295 12.80 19.84 -1.95
C ALA A 295 14.17 19.67 -2.60
N ASP A 296 15.03 18.83 -2.02
CA ASP A 296 16.36 18.52 -2.56
C ASP A 296 16.45 17.11 -3.17
N ASN A 297 15.31 16.45 -3.39
CA ASN A 297 15.23 15.10 -3.95
C ASN A 297 16.05 14.05 -3.16
N ALA A 298 16.04 14.18 -1.85
CA ALA A 298 16.78 13.33 -0.90
C ALA A 298 18.31 13.34 -1.07
N ASP A 299 18.90 14.39 -1.64
CA ASP A 299 20.34 14.47 -1.90
C ASP A 299 21.17 14.40 -0.61
N HIS A 300 20.65 14.88 0.51
CA HIS A 300 21.30 14.83 1.83
C HIS A 300 21.05 13.52 2.61
N ILE A 301 20.27 12.59 2.08
CA ILE A 301 20.10 11.25 2.66
C ILE A 301 21.25 10.36 2.19
N ASP A 302 22.04 9.87 3.12
CA ASP A 302 23.18 8.95 2.89
C ASP A 302 22.75 7.48 2.85
#